data_4fd559928fc521e4e3daac8e2ade4aba
#
_entry.id   4fd559928fc521e4e3daac8e2ade4aba
#
_cell.length_a   1.000
_cell.length_b   1.000
_cell.length_c   1.000
_cell.angle_alpha   90.00
_cell.angle_beta   90.00
_cell.angle_gamma   90.00
#
_symmetry.space_group_name_H-M   'P 1'
#
loop_
_entity.id
_entity.type
_entity.pdbx_description
1 polymer ?
#
loop_
_entity_poly.entity_id
_entity_poly.type
_entity_poly.pdbx_seq_one_letter_code
_entity_poly.pdbx_strand_id
1 'polypeptide(L)'
;MLAAGYGAEAEAWREWLLRAIAGDPAQMQIMYGLAGERWLAEYQIDWLPGFLDSRPVRVGNAASKQLQLDIFGEVLDAAYQTLAYGIRASEFGWALIRRLLGRLEECWRDPDAGIWEVRGPNRQFTHSKVMAWVAFDRGVRMCAELGRDGPIERWAALRDEIKTQVLERGWNERKQAFTQSYGSGALDASLLQMPIFGFIDSNDPRFVSTVEAIRRELSVDGLLLRYRSEDDVDGLPPGEGVFLACSFWLVEVLAMQGKHDEACALFERLLGLGNDVGLFSEEYDPIAGRMLGNFPQALTHLALVEAALALRDERSMRGVQG
;
A
#
# COMPACT_ATOMS: atom_id res chain seq x y z
N MET A 1 13.78 -2.88 -2.81
CA MET A 1 15.22 -2.61 -3.10
C MET A 1 16.14 -3.28 -2.08
N LEU A 2 16.10 -2.95 -0.79
CA LEU A 2 17.02 -3.50 0.22
C LEU A 2 16.98 -5.02 0.28
N ALA A 3 15.80 -5.62 0.41
CA ALA A 3 15.62 -7.07 0.46
C ALA A 3 16.07 -7.79 -0.83
N ALA A 4 16.12 -7.09 -1.96
CA ALA A 4 16.62 -7.60 -3.23
C ALA A 4 18.12 -7.30 -3.48
N GLY A 5 18.83 -6.70 -2.49
CA GLY A 5 20.27 -6.43 -2.57
C GLY A 5 20.66 -5.10 -3.24
N TYR A 6 19.72 -4.24 -3.59
CA TYR A 6 19.96 -2.94 -4.24
C TYR A 6 20.15 -1.83 -3.19
N GLY A 7 21.22 -1.92 -2.39
CA GLY A 7 21.50 -1.01 -1.29
C GLY A 7 21.83 0.42 -1.72
N ALA A 8 22.61 0.59 -2.77
CA ALA A 8 23.01 1.91 -3.28
C ALA A 8 21.80 2.68 -3.84
N GLU A 9 20.94 2.00 -4.58
CA GLU A 9 19.70 2.56 -5.11
C GLU A 9 18.72 2.92 -4.01
N ALA A 10 18.61 2.09 -2.97
CA ALA A 10 17.79 2.37 -1.81
C ALA A 10 18.29 3.60 -1.04
N GLU A 11 19.60 3.79 -0.90
CA GLU A 11 20.19 4.97 -0.28
C GLU A 11 19.92 6.23 -1.12
N ALA A 12 20.12 6.16 -2.43
CA ALA A 12 19.84 7.27 -3.34
C ALA A 12 18.36 7.66 -3.33
N TRP A 13 17.45 6.67 -3.32
CA TRP A 13 16.01 6.90 -3.22
C TRP A 13 15.64 7.55 -1.89
N ARG A 14 16.18 7.08 -0.77
CA ARG A 14 15.96 7.68 0.54
C ARG A 14 16.39 9.15 0.59
N GLU A 15 17.56 9.47 0.04
CA GLU A 15 18.03 10.84 -0.02
C GLU A 15 17.15 11.73 -0.87
N TRP A 16 16.67 11.21 -2.00
CA TRP A 16 15.68 11.89 -2.82
C TRP A 16 14.39 12.15 -2.04
N LEU A 17 13.86 11.13 -1.37
CA LEU A 17 12.63 11.23 -0.57
C LEU A 17 12.78 12.30 0.53
N LEU A 18 13.86 12.26 1.29
CA LEU A 18 14.12 13.25 2.35
C LEU A 18 14.14 14.68 1.81
N ARG A 19 14.66 14.91 0.59
CA ARG A 19 14.61 16.22 -0.07
C ARG A 19 13.19 16.58 -0.53
N ALA A 20 12.47 15.65 -1.12
CA ALA A 20 11.11 15.87 -1.63
C ALA A 20 10.12 16.25 -0.52
N ILE A 21 10.20 15.56 0.63
CA ILE A 21 9.32 15.79 1.79
C ILE A 21 9.87 16.83 2.77
N ALA A 22 11.06 17.41 2.49
CA ALA A 22 11.63 18.45 3.35
C ALA A 22 10.70 19.66 3.45
N GLY A 23 10.61 20.24 4.65
CA GLY A 23 9.79 21.43 4.91
C GLY A 23 8.72 21.21 5.97
N ASP A 24 7.54 21.78 5.73
CA ASP A 24 6.40 21.65 6.65
C ASP A 24 5.69 20.29 6.42
N PRO A 25 5.60 19.41 7.44
CA PRO A 25 4.89 18.14 7.34
C PRO A 25 3.41 18.28 6.96
N ALA A 26 2.78 19.42 7.25
CA ALA A 26 1.40 19.69 6.83
C ALA A 26 1.25 19.84 5.31
N GLN A 27 2.35 20.08 4.63
CA GLN A 27 2.41 20.23 3.16
C GLN A 27 2.99 18.98 2.48
N MET A 28 3.21 17.90 3.19
CA MET A 28 3.64 16.64 2.59
C MET A 28 2.57 16.17 1.60
N GLN A 29 3.02 15.84 0.38
CA GLN A 29 2.15 15.34 -0.70
C GLN A 29 2.33 13.84 -0.86
N ILE A 30 1.34 13.20 -1.43
CA ILE A 30 1.34 11.76 -1.75
C ILE A 30 2.19 11.44 -2.98
N MET A 31 2.49 12.45 -3.79
CA MET A 31 3.30 12.31 -5.00
C MET A 31 4.09 13.58 -5.29
N TYR A 32 5.19 13.41 -6.00
CA TYR A 32 6.10 14.46 -6.44
C TYR A 32 6.57 14.17 -7.86
N GLY A 33 6.97 15.19 -8.60
CA GLY A 33 7.70 14.99 -9.83
C GLY A 33 9.11 14.42 -9.58
N LEU A 34 9.79 13.97 -10.63
CA LEU A 34 11.10 13.31 -10.52
C LEU A 34 12.18 14.19 -9.89
N ALA A 35 12.12 15.52 -10.11
CA ALA A 35 13.02 16.47 -9.47
C ALA A 35 12.47 17.04 -8.14
N GLY A 36 11.38 16.50 -7.63
CA GLY A 36 10.71 16.93 -6.40
C GLY A 36 9.66 18.01 -6.61
N GLU A 37 9.18 18.20 -7.85
CA GLU A 37 8.14 19.18 -8.15
C GLU A 37 6.85 18.87 -7.39
N ARG A 38 6.28 19.90 -6.80
CA ARG A 38 5.03 19.83 -6.03
C ARG A 38 3.80 20.24 -6.85
N TRP A 39 4.00 20.92 -7.96
CA TRP A 39 2.92 21.35 -8.83
C TRP A 39 2.68 20.32 -9.91
N LEU A 40 1.63 19.51 -9.74
CA LEU A 40 1.26 18.40 -10.62
C LEU A 40 -0.15 18.65 -11.19
N ALA A 41 -0.36 19.80 -11.82
CA ALA A 41 -1.65 20.17 -12.40
C ALA A 41 -2.11 19.09 -13.40
N GLU A 42 -3.32 18.56 -13.19
CA GLU A 42 -3.92 17.59 -14.11
C GLU A 42 -4.53 18.30 -15.30
N TYR A 43 -4.24 17.81 -16.50
CA TYR A 43 -4.89 18.24 -17.74
C TYR A 43 -4.94 17.10 -18.77
N GLN A 44 -5.88 17.19 -19.70
CA GLN A 44 -6.05 16.18 -20.75
C GLN A 44 -5.31 16.63 -22.02
N ILE A 45 -4.80 15.63 -22.75
CA ILE A 45 -4.15 15.81 -24.06
C ILE A 45 -5.11 15.28 -25.12
N ASP A 46 -6.00 16.14 -25.65
CA ASP A 46 -7.11 15.75 -26.52
C ASP A 46 -6.68 15.14 -27.86
N TRP A 47 -5.49 15.50 -28.34
CA TRP A 47 -4.96 15.05 -29.63
C TRP A 47 -4.23 13.70 -29.56
N LEU A 48 -3.99 13.13 -28.37
CA LEU A 48 -3.45 11.79 -28.21
C LEU A 48 -4.59 10.76 -28.08
N PRO A 49 -4.58 9.67 -28.89
CA PRO A 49 -5.61 8.64 -28.79
C PRO A 49 -5.41 7.73 -27.56
N GLY A 50 -4.21 7.71 -26.97
CA GLY A 50 -3.84 6.69 -26.00
C GLY A 50 -3.56 5.32 -26.64
N PHE A 51 -3.09 4.37 -25.81
CA PHE A 51 -2.87 3.00 -26.25
C PHE A 51 -4.23 2.32 -26.54
N LEU A 52 -4.38 1.74 -27.74
CA LEU A 52 -5.64 1.13 -28.18
C LEU A 52 -6.87 2.06 -28.03
N ASP A 53 -6.68 3.35 -28.28
CA ASP A 53 -7.71 4.41 -28.15
C ASP A 53 -8.24 4.59 -26.72
N SER A 54 -7.40 4.33 -25.71
CA SER A 54 -7.72 4.49 -24.29
C SER A 54 -7.69 5.97 -23.91
N ARG A 55 -8.81 6.65 -24.07
CA ARG A 55 -9.00 8.07 -23.73
C ARG A 55 -9.67 8.23 -22.36
N PRO A 56 -9.44 9.34 -21.65
CA PRO A 56 -8.53 10.45 -21.98
C PRO A 56 -7.06 10.16 -21.63
N VAL A 57 -6.11 10.71 -22.39
CA VAL A 57 -4.70 10.77 -22.00
C VAL A 57 -4.51 11.96 -21.07
N ARG A 58 -4.00 11.73 -19.85
CA ARG A 58 -3.81 12.76 -18.84
C ARG A 58 -2.32 12.95 -18.51
N VAL A 59 -1.99 14.18 -18.10
CA VAL A 59 -0.69 14.57 -17.53
C VAL A 59 -0.96 15.22 -16.19
N GLY A 60 -0.05 15.01 -15.23
CA GLY A 60 -0.25 15.45 -13.85
C GLY A 60 -1.22 14.55 -13.10
N ASN A 61 -1.57 14.94 -11.85
CA ASN A 61 -2.55 14.23 -11.06
C ASN A 61 -3.20 15.17 -10.03
N ALA A 62 -4.51 15.32 -10.09
CA ALA A 62 -5.28 16.17 -9.17
C ALA A 62 -5.25 15.64 -7.72
N ALA A 63 -5.02 14.35 -7.50
CA ALA A 63 -4.88 13.75 -6.18
C ALA A 63 -3.66 14.25 -5.40
N SER A 64 -2.70 14.91 -6.05
CA SER A 64 -1.52 15.51 -5.39
C SER A 64 -1.87 16.47 -4.24
N LYS A 65 -3.11 16.96 -4.17
CA LYS A 65 -3.61 17.86 -3.12
C LYS A 65 -4.46 17.14 -2.05
N GLN A 66 -4.68 15.84 -2.18
CA GLN A 66 -5.48 15.09 -1.22
C GLN A 66 -4.73 14.87 0.10
N LEU A 67 -5.48 14.81 1.19
CA LEU A 67 -4.99 14.21 2.43
C LEU A 67 -5.11 12.70 2.30
N GLN A 68 -4.00 12.00 2.46
CA GLN A 68 -3.95 10.55 2.57
C GLN A 68 -3.06 10.19 3.77
N LEU A 69 -3.63 9.47 4.72
CA LEU A 69 -2.94 9.15 5.97
C LEU A 69 -1.98 7.96 5.83
N ASP A 70 -2.16 7.13 4.81
CA ASP A 70 -1.30 5.99 4.51
C ASP A 70 0.14 6.40 4.23
N ILE A 71 0.37 7.56 3.59
CA ILE A 71 1.72 8.03 3.28
C ILE A 71 2.63 8.15 4.51
N PHE A 72 2.07 8.45 5.68
CA PHE A 72 2.87 8.49 6.91
C PHE A 72 3.40 7.10 7.26
N GLY A 73 2.56 6.06 7.12
CA GLY A 73 2.97 4.68 7.33
C GLY A 73 4.04 4.23 6.36
N GLU A 74 3.85 4.51 5.06
CA GLU A 74 4.81 4.17 4.00
C GLU A 74 6.18 4.81 4.24
N VAL A 75 6.22 6.10 4.53
CA VAL A 75 7.47 6.83 4.79
C VAL A 75 8.15 6.32 6.05
N LEU A 76 7.41 6.07 7.11
CA LEU A 76 7.96 5.60 8.38
C LEU A 76 8.43 4.13 8.30
N ASP A 77 7.71 3.28 7.56
CA ASP A 77 8.15 1.91 7.31
C ASP A 77 9.44 1.88 6.48
N ALA A 78 9.50 2.64 5.39
CA ALA A 78 10.71 2.77 4.59
C ALA A 78 11.90 3.29 5.41
N ALA A 79 11.68 4.25 6.31
CA ALA A 79 12.71 4.76 7.20
C ALA A 79 13.18 3.68 8.20
N TYR A 80 12.26 2.94 8.81
CA TYR A 80 12.57 1.84 9.72
C TYR A 80 13.38 0.74 9.01
N GLN A 81 12.92 0.27 7.85
CA GLN A 81 13.62 -0.74 7.07
C GLN A 81 15.05 -0.29 6.72
N THR A 82 15.21 0.95 6.27
CA THR A 82 16.52 1.53 5.94
C THR A 82 17.47 1.49 7.14
N LEU A 83 16.99 1.87 8.33
CA LEU A 83 17.78 1.85 9.56
C LEU A 83 18.09 0.42 10.03
N ALA A 84 17.13 -0.50 9.93
CA ALA A 84 17.30 -1.91 10.29
C ALA A 84 18.35 -2.60 9.42
N TYR A 85 18.48 -2.20 8.15
CA TYR A 85 19.56 -2.63 7.24
C TYR A 85 20.92 -1.96 7.52
N GLY A 86 21.03 -1.11 8.57
CA GLY A 86 22.25 -0.48 8.99
C GLY A 86 22.64 0.80 8.24
N ILE A 87 21.77 1.32 7.37
CA ILE A 87 21.97 2.63 6.72
C ILE A 87 21.63 3.71 7.74
N ARG A 88 22.63 4.47 8.17
CA ARG A 88 22.48 5.48 9.23
C ARG A 88 21.59 6.64 8.80
N ALA A 89 20.61 7.00 9.63
CA ALA A 89 19.90 8.27 9.47
C ALA A 89 20.80 9.43 9.91
N SER A 90 20.74 10.53 9.17
CA SER A 90 21.26 11.82 9.63
C SER A 90 20.37 12.38 10.77
N GLU A 91 20.91 13.27 11.58
CA GLU A 91 20.15 13.99 12.60
C GLU A 91 18.96 14.76 11.97
N PHE A 92 19.15 15.32 10.77
CA PHE A 92 18.10 15.95 10.00
C PHE A 92 16.97 14.97 9.64
N GLY A 93 17.32 13.78 9.15
CA GLY A 93 16.34 12.74 8.80
C GLY A 93 15.53 12.30 10.02
N TRP A 94 16.19 12.12 11.17
CA TRP A 94 15.50 11.78 12.41
C TRP A 94 14.57 12.90 12.90
N ALA A 95 15.04 14.15 12.88
CA ALA A 95 14.20 15.30 13.22
C ALA A 95 12.97 15.40 12.33
N LEU A 96 13.10 15.10 11.02
CA LEU A 96 11.97 15.06 10.09
C LEU A 96 10.97 13.96 10.45
N ILE A 97 11.44 12.74 10.75
CA ILE A 97 10.59 11.62 11.20
C ILE A 97 9.76 12.02 12.43
N ARG A 98 10.38 12.63 13.43
CA ARG A 98 9.66 13.10 14.63
C ARG A 98 8.59 14.15 14.31
N ARG A 99 8.88 15.06 13.37
CA ARG A 99 7.90 16.05 12.91
C ARG A 99 6.74 15.43 12.15
N LEU A 100 6.99 14.40 11.33
CA LEU A 100 5.94 13.64 10.64
C LEU A 100 5.02 12.94 11.63
N LEU A 101 5.59 12.26 12.65
CA LEU A 101 4.79 11.63 13.71
C LEU A 101 3.99 12.66 14.51
N GLY A 102 4.56 13.82 14.81
CA GLY A 102 3.84 14.92 15.46
C GLY A 102 2.65 15.41 14.62
N ARG A 103 2.85 15.56 13.30
CA ARG A 103 1.75 15.93 12.39
C ARG A 103 0.67 14.85 12.31
N LEU A 104 1.07 13.58 12.21
CA LEU A 104 0.13 12.46 12.17
C LEU A 104 -0.71 12.41 13.47
N GLU A 105 -0.11 12.69 14.62
CA GLU A 105 -0.82 12.76 15.90
C GLU A 105 -1.98 13.76 15.88
N GLU A 106 -1.81 14.88 15.17
CA GLU A 106 -2.86 15.90 15.04
C GLU A 106 -3.99 15.47 14.11
N CYS A 107 -3.68 14.69 13.04
CA CYS A 107 -4.63 14.44 11.95
C CYS A 107 -5.05 12.99 11.76
N TRP A 108 -4.50 12.01 12.47
CA TRP A 108 -4.85 10.60 12.21
C TRP A 108 -6.34 10.28 12.40
N ARG A 109 -7.07 11.11 13.16
CA ARG A 109 -8.53 10.95 13.38
C ARG A 109 -9.37 11.54 12.26
N ASP A 110 -8.76 12.32 11.36
CA ASP A 110 -9.47 12.93 10.25
C ASP A 110 -9.86 11.88 9.21
N PRO A 111 -10.95 12.08 8.48
CA PRO A 111 -11.23 11.33 7.27
C PRO A 111 -10.27 11.76 6.16
N ASP A 112 -9.93 10.84 5.28
CA ASP A 112 -8.98 11.06 4.18
C ASP A 112 -9.51 10.52 2.84
N ALA A 113 -8.71 10.62 1.78
CA ALA A 113 -9.07 10.13 0.44
C ALA A 113 -8.69 8.65 0.23
N GLY A 114 -7.90 8.04 1.14
CA GLY A 114 -7.44 6.66 1.06
C GLY A 114 -6.44 6.38 -0.05
N ILE A 115 -5.86 5.19 -0.04
CA ILE A 115 -4.81 4.73 -0.97
C ILE A 115 -5.23 4.80 -2.45
N TRP A 116 -6.52 4.71 -2.74
CA TRP A 116 -7.04 4.68 -4.11
C TRP A 116 -7.36 6.06 -4.69
N GLU A 117 -6.95 7.13 -4.04
CA GLU A 117 -7.14 8.51 -4.52
C GLU A 117 -8.62 8.85 -4.78
N VAL A 118 -9.51 8.35 -3.92
CA VAL A 118 -10.96 8.50 -4.11
C VAL A 118 -11.32 9.98 -4.29
N ARG A 119 -12.03 10.31 -5.39
CA ARG A 119 -12.45 11.68 -5.72
C ARG A 119 -13.79 12.06 -5.07
N GLY A 120 -14.41 11.14 -4.36
CA GLY A 120 -15.61 11.36 -3.55
C GLY A 120 -15.29 12.01 -2.19
N PRO A 121 -16.26 12.04 -1.26
CA PRO A 121 -16.03 12.59 0.07
C PRO A 121 -15.03 11.76 0.85
N ASN A 122 -14.17 12.44 1.62
CA ASN A 122 -13.23 11.78 2.53
C ASN A 122 -13.97 10.85 3.52
N ARG A 123 -13.35 9.70 3.82
CA ARG A 123 -13.90 8.67 4.71
C ARG A 123 -12.87 8.23 5.75
N GLN A 124 -13.34 7.48 6.75
CA GLN A 124 -12.47 6.81 7.71
C GLN A 124 -12.04 5.46 7.11
N PHE A 125 -11.12 5.50 6.12
CA PHE A 125 -10.63 4.28 5.47
C PHE A 125 -9.86 3.41 6.47
N THR A 126 -10.19 2.12 6.50
CA THR A 126 -9.57 1.15 7.41
C THR A 126 -8.08 1.01 7.12
N HIS A 127 -7.69 0.92 5.86
CA HIS A 127 -6.28 0.88 5.45
C HIS A 127 -5.50 2.12 5.92
N SER A 128 -6.04 3.31 5.73
CA SER A 128 -5.40 4.56 6.20
C SER A 128 -5.14 4.56 7.72
N LYS A 129 -6.07 3.99 8.51
CA LYS A 129 -5.86 3.86 9.96
C LYS A 129 -4.83 2.78 10.31
N VAL A 130 -4.81 1.68 9.56
CA VAL A 130 -3.73 0.68 9.69
C VAL A 130 -2.38 1.32 9.43
N MET A 131 -2.24 2.13 8.37
CA MET A 131 -0.98 2.79 8.04
C MET A 131 -0.60 3.88 9.05
N ALA A 132 -1.57 4.57 9.65
CA ALA A 132 -1.31 5.45 10.80
C ALA A 132 -0.77 4.66 12.01
N TRP A 133 -1.32 3.46 12.27
CA TRP A 133 -0.76 2.53 13.25
C TRP A 133 0.68 2.13 12.91
N VAL A 134 0.95 1.77 11.65
CA VAL A 134 2.30 1.43 11.16
C VAL A 134 3.28 2.55 11.47
N ALA A 135 2.93 3.80 11.18
CA ALA A 135 3.79 4.93 11.44
C ALA A 135 4.22 5.02 12.92
N PHE A 136 3.26 4.93 13.86
CA PHE A 136 3.58 4.97 15.29
C PHE A 136 4.32 3.71 15.76
N ASP A 137 3.99 2.54 15.25
CA ASP A 137 4.71 1.29 15.54
C ASP A 137 6.18 1.40 15.14
N ARG A 138 6.44 1.89 13.92
CA ARG A 138 7.82 2.10 13.44
C ARG A 138 8.55 3.17 14.25
N GLY A 139 7.87 4.23 14.67
CA GLY A 139 8.41 5.23 15.59
C GLY A 139 8.86 4.63 16.93
N VAL A 140 8.01 3.81 17.54
CA VAL A 140 8.31 3.08 18.80
C VAL A 140 9.49 2.13 18.59
N ARG A 141 9.48 1.34 17.51
CA ARG A 141 10.55 0.37 17.21
C ARG A 141 11.88 1.04 16.91
N MET A 142 11.91 2.15 16.19
CA MET A 142 13.14 2.92 15.96
C MET A 142 13.75 3.41 17.26
N CYS A 143 12.96 3.80 18.26
CA CYS A 143 13.46 4.17 19.56
C CYS A 143 13.94 2.95 20.35
N ALA A 144 13.14 1.89 20.46
CA ALA A 144 13.41 0.75 21.32
C ALA A 144 14.54 -0.16 20.78
N GLU A 145 14.53 -0.43 19.46
CA GLU A 145 15.43 -1.40 18.84
C GLU A 145 16.69 -0.74 18.25
N LEU A 146 16.58 0.51 17.79
CA LEU A 146 17.64 1.21 17.06
C LEU A 146 18.21 2.41 17.84
N GLY A 147 17.83 2.57 19.12
CA GLY A 147 18.40 3.53 20.06
C GLY A 147 18.12 5.00 19.70
N ARG A 148 17.04 5.30 18.99
CA ARG A 148 16.65 6.67 18.68
C ARG A 148 15.90 7.32 19.84
N ASP A 149 16.07 8.63 20.04
CA ASP A 149 15.36 9.38 21.07
C ASP A 149 13.94 9.79 20.60
N GLY A 150 12.96 9.65 21.47
CA GLY A 150 11.59 10.05 21.16
C GLY A 150 10.60 9.78 22.30
N PRO A 151 9.36 10.29 22.21
CA PRO A 151 8.35 10.10 23.24
C PRO A 151 7.67 8.72 23.09
N ILE A 152 8.42 7.65 23.37
CA ILE A 152 8.04 6.24 23.14
C ILE A 152 6.67 5.93 23.76
N GLU A 153 6.44 6.32 25.00
CA GLU A 153 5.20 6.04 25.74
C GLU A 153 3.97 6.67 25.05
N ARG A 154 4.14 7.91 24.56
CA ARG A 154 3.09 8.63 23.84
C ARG A 154 2.77 7.97 22.50
N TRP A 155 3.80 7.60 21.73
CA TRP A 155 3.60 6.92 20.44
C TRP A 155 3.03 5.51 20.64
N ALA A 156 3.46 4.79 21.66
CA ALA A 156 2.88 3.49 22.01
C ALA A 156 1.40 3.60 22.36
N ALA A 157 1.02 4.60 23.16
CA ALA A 157 -0.39 4.84 23.53
C ALA A 157 -1.26 5.14 22.28
N LEU A 158 -0.76 5.97 21.35
CA LEU A 158 -1.45 6.27 20.09
C LEU A 158 -1.55 5.04 19.18
N ARG A 159 -0.48 4.28 19.05
CA ARG A 159 -0.46 3.01 18.33
C ARG A 159 -1.55 2.06 18.84
N ASP A 160 -1.63 1.89 20.14
CA ASP A 160 -2.57 0.97 20.78
C ASP A 160 -4.02 1.49 20.70
N GLU A 161 -4.24 2.81 20.79
CA GLU A 161 -5.54 3.45 20.55
C GLU A 161 -6.02 3.20 19.11
N ILE A 162 -5.15 3.42 18.12
CA ILE A 162 -5.48 3.20 16.71
C ILE A 162 -5.80 1.73 16.46
N LYS A 163 -4.99 0.83 17.00
CA LYS A 163 -5.22 -0.62 16.84
C LYS A 163 -6.57 -1.04 17.39
N THR A 164 -6.91 -0.59 18.58
CA THR A 164 -8.22 -0.84 19.21
C THR A 164 -9.35 -0.33 18.32
N GLN A 165 -9.24 0.90 17.84
CA GLN A 165 -10.27 1.52 17.00
C GLN A 165 -10.45 0.76 15.67
N VAL A 166 -9.37 0.34 15.01
CA VAL A 166 -9.44 -0.44 13.75
C VAL A 166 -10.11 -1.79 14.00
N LEU A 167 -9.71 -2.48 15.07
CA LEU A 167 -10.27 -3.80 15.39
C LEU A 167 -11.76 -3.76 15.74
N GLU A 168 -12.24 -2.64 16.29
CA GLU A 168 -13.66 -2.44 16.67
C GLU A 168 -14.49 -1.87 15.50
N ARG A 169 -14.00 -0.83 14.82
CA ARG A 169 -14.79 -0.06 13.86
C ARG A 169 -14.57 -0.47 12.42
N GLY A 170 -13.41 -1.06 12.10
CA GLY A 170 -13.09 -1.62 10.78
C GLY A 170 -13.73 -2.97 10.53
N TRP A 171 -14.09 -3.70 11.60
CA TRP A 171 -14.74 -5.00 11.53
C TRP A 171 -16.26 -4.86 11.30
N ASN A 172 -16.79 -5.65 10.37
CA ASN A 172 -18.21 -5.71 10.07
C ASN A 172 -18.78 -7.09 10.43
N GLU A 173 -19.58 -7.17 11.47
CA GLU A 173 -20.16 -8.42 11.98
C GLU A 173 -21.06 -9.13 10.97
N ARG A 174 -21.74 -8.41 10.07
CA ARG A 174 -22.60 -9.05 9.05
C ARG A 174 -21.78 -9.64 7.92
N LYS A 175 -20.70 -8.99 7.54
CA LYS A 175 -19.76 -9.46 6.53
C LYS A 175 -18.79 -10.51 7.06
N GLN A 176 -18.58 -10.53 8.39
CA GLN A 176 -17.50 -11.28 9.04
C GLN A 176 -16.14 -10.96 8.39
N ALA A 177 -15.90 -9.68 8.17
CA ALA A 177 -14.69 -9.18 7.50
C ALA A 177 -14.38 -7.75 7.93
N PHE A 178 -13.10 -7.36 7.85
CA PHE A 178 -12.73 -5.97 7.82
C PHE A 178 -13.22 -5.35 6.51
N THR A 179 -13.65 -4.08 6.57
CA THR A 179 -14.28 -3.38 5.44
C THR A 179 -13.50 -2.14 5.05
N GLN A 180 -13.71 -1.64 3.85
CA GLN A 180 -13.00 -0.52 3.24
C GLN A 180 -12.93 0.71 4.16
N SER A 181 -14.04 1.08 4.76
CA SER A 181 -14.11 2.21 5.69
C SER A 181 -15.06 1.91 6.84
N TYR A 182 -14.91 2.63 7.94
CA TYR A 182 -15.73 2.44 9.14
C TYR A 182 -17.21 2.60 8.84
N GLY A 183 -17.99 1.61 9.26
CA GLY A 183 -19.43 1.56 9.03
C GLY A 183 -19.86 1.16 7.62
N SER A 184 -18.92 0.90 6.71
CA SER A 184 -19.19 0.40 5.37
C SER A 184 -19.47 -1.10 5.35
N GLY A 185 -20.13 -1.57 4.29
CA GLY A 185 -20.21 -3.00 3.92
C GLY A 185 -19.31 -3.35 2.73
N ALA A 186 -18.61 -2.38 2.14
CA ALA A 186 -17.73 -2.59 1.00
C ALA A 186 -16.41 -3.25 1.43
N LEU A 187 -15.91 -4.16 0.59
CA LEU A 187 -14.59 -4.78 0.75
C LEU A 187 -13.55 -4.00 -0.03
N ASP A 188 -12.28 -4.15 0.39
CA ASP A 188 -11.14 -3.49 -0.21
C ASP A 188 -9.90 -4.40 -0.17
N ALA A 189 -9.26 -4.59 -1.31
CA ALA A 189 -8.08 -5.43 -1.41
C ALA A 189 -6.85 -4.85 -0.71
N SER A 190 -6.79 -3.55 -0.42
CA SER A 190 -5.72 -2.95 0.39
C SER A 190 -5.62 -3.54 1.78
N LEU A 191 -6.71 -4.12 2.31
CA LEU A 191 -6.73 -4.79 3.61
C LEU A 191 -5.88 -6.07 3.64
N LEU A 192 -5.51 -6.63 2.49
CA LEU A 192 -4.52 -7.71 2.40
C LEU A 192 -3.16 -7.29 2.98
N GLN A 193 -2.86 -6.02 3.03
CA GLN A 193 -1.60 -5.50 3.56
C GLN A 193 -1.52 -5.49 5.09
N MET A 194 -2.63 -5.71 5.81
CA MET A 194 -2.64 -5.69 7.28
C MET A 194 -1.59 -6.60 7.93
N PRO A 195 -1.42 -7.88 7.55
CA PRO A 195 -0.37 -8.73 8.11
C PRO A 195 1.02 -8.43 7.52
N ILE A 196 1.12 -7.95 6.29
CA ILE A 196 2.39 -7.57 5.64
C ILE A 196 3.10 -6.51 6.48
N PHE A 197 2.37 -5.52 6.98
CA PHE A 197 2.90 -4.51 7.90
C PHE A 197 2.94 -4.94 9.38
N GLY A 198 2.47 -6.15 9.71
CA GLY A 198 2.48 -6.69 11.08
C GLY A 198 1.36 -6.14 11.98
N PHE A 199 0.31 -5.56 11.41
CA PHE A 199 -0.83 -5.05 12.17
C PHE A 199 -1.63 -6.18 12.83
N ILE A 200 -1.83 -7.29 12.13
CA ILE A 200 -2.58 -8.47 12.57
C ILE A 200 -1.82 -9.73 12.15
N ASP A 201 -2.00 -10.83 12.85
CA ASP A 201 -1.44 -12.13 12.44
C ASP A 201 -2.15 -12.61 11.16
N SER A 202 -1.41 -13.17 10.21
CA SER A 202 -1.95 -13.69 8.95
C SER A 202 -2.96 -14.83 9.16
N ASN A 203 -2.88 -15.51 10.29
CA ASN A 203 -3.78 -16.60 10.70
C ASN A 203 -4.83 -16.16 11.75
N ASP A 204 -4.92 -14.87 12.11
CA ASP A 204 -6.04 -14.39 12.93
C ASP A 204 -7.36 -14.73 12.23
N PRO A 205 -8.32 -15.38 12.92
CA PRO A 205 -9.58 -15.81 12.29
C PRO A 205 -10.36 -14.70 11.58
N ARG A 206 -10.30 -13.47 12.07
CA ARG A 206 -10.95 -12.31 11.44
C ARG A 206 -10.26 -11.92 10.14
N PHE A 207 -8.93 -12.02 10.13
CA PHE A 207 -8.17 -11.73 8.91
C PHE A 207 -8.35 -12.84 7.87
N VAL A 208 -8.31 -14.10 8.27
CA VAL A 208 -8.60 -15.25 7.38
C VAL A 208 -9.98 -15.09 6.75
N SER A 209 -11.00 -14.77 7.55
CA SER A 209 -12.36 -14.52 7.06
C SER A 209 -12.43 -13.32 6.10
N THR A 210 -11.63 -12.27 6.35
CA THR A 210 -11.53 -11.11 5.46
C THR A 210 -10.94 -11.49 4.10
N VAL A 211 -9.87 -12.30 4.08
CA VAL A 211 -9.26 -12.81 2.84
C VAL A 211 -10.26 -13.63 2.03
N GLU A 212 -11.02 -14.51 2.69
CA GLU A 212 -12.05 -15.31 2.04
C GLU A 212 -13.17 -14.43 1.45
N ALA A 213 -13.59 -13.40 2.17
CA ALA A 213 -14.60 -12.45 1.69
C ALA A 213 -14.09 -11.65 0.48
N ILE A 214 -12.85 -11.16 0.51
CA ILE A 214 -12.20 -10.47 -0.61
C ILE A 214 -12.14 -11.39 -1.83
N ARG A 215 -11.66 -12.61 -1.67
CA ARG A 215 -11.56 -13.59 -2.76
C ARG A 215 -12.92 -13.93 -3.35
N ARG A 216 -13.95 -14.03 -2.52
CA ARG A 216 -15.31 -14.33 -2.98
C ARG A 216 -15.95 -13.18 -3.73
N GLU A 217 -15.76 -11.95 -3.27
CA GLU A 217 -16.52 -10.80 -3.76
C GLU A 217 -15.72 -9.91 -4.74
N LEU A 218 -14.40 -9.85 -4.63
CA LEU A 218 -13.55 -9.02 -5.50
C LEU A 218 -12.82 -9.81 -6.59
N SER A 219 -13.03 -11.14 -6.68
CA SER A 219 -12.35 -11.93 -7.71
C SER A 219 -13.10 -11.91 -9.03
N VAL A 220 -12.36 -11.68 -10.11
CA VAL A 220 -12.78 -11.88 -11.50
C VAL A 220 -11.75 -12.80 -12.15
N ASP A 221 -12.21 -13.96 -12.59
CA ASP A 221 -11.32 -15.01 -13.13
C ASP A 221 -10.11 -15.29 -12.22
N GLY A 222 -10.31 -15.33 -10.89
CA GLY A 222 -9.27 -15.62 -9.89
C GLY A 222 -8.24 -14.51 -9.65
N LEU A 223 -8.37 -13.35 -10.29
CA LEU A 223 -7.59 -12.14 -10.06
C LEU A 223 -8.44 -11.10 -9.31
N LEU A 224 -7.83 -10.18 -8.60
CA LEU A 224 -8.53 -9.28 -7.70
C LEU A 224 -8.78 -7.87 -8.30
N LEU A 225 -9.99 -7.41 -8.15
CA LEU A 225 -10.32 -5.98 -8.19
C LEU A 225 -9.76 -5.30 -6.92
N ARG A 226 -9.47 -4.00 -6.98
CA ARG A 226 -9.12 -3.21 -5.80
C ARG A 226 -10.31 -3.08 -4.84
N TYR A 227 -11.50 -2.80 -5.34
CA TYR A 227 -12.80 -2.79 -4.67
C TYR A 227 -13.89 -2.86 -5.75
N ARG A 228 -15.16 -2.95 -5.37
CA ARG A 228 -16.27 -2.80 -6.31
C ARG A 228 -16.74 -1.35 -6.33
N SER A 229 -16.71 -0.73 -7.49
CA SER A 229 -17.37 0.56 -7.76
C SER A 229 -18.89 0.34 -7.85
N GLU A 230 -19.52 0.12 -6.71
CA GLU A 230 -20.98 0.25 -6.63
C GLU A 230 -21.25 1.68 -6.16
N ASP A 231 -21.98 2.47 -6.95
CA ASP A 231 -22.46 3.81 -6.58
C ASP A 231 -21.45 4.98 -6.63
N ASP A 232 -20.89 5.37 -7.78
CA ASP A 232 -20.22 6.68 -7.99
C ASP A 232 -19.25 7.17 -6.85
N VAL A 233 -18.73 6.23 -6.04
CA VAL A 233 -17.98 6.54 -4.82
C VAL A 233 -16.61 7.14 -5.14
N ASP A 234 -16.02 6.74 -6.24
CA ASP A 234 -14.67 7.13 -6.65
C ASP A 234 -14.67 8.18 -7.78
N GLY A 235 -15.83 8.45 -8.39
CA GLY A 235 -15.96 9.39 -9.50
C GLY A 235 -15.30 8.89 -10.80
N LEU A 236 -15.08 7.57 -10.92
CA LEU A 236 -14.54 6.92 -12.11
C LEU A 236 -15.63 6.19 -12.87
N PRO A 237 -15.52 6.03 -14.20
CA PRO A 237 -16.46 5.24 -14.99
C PRO A 237 -16.47 3.78 -14.54
N PRO A 238 -17.61 3.08 -14.57
CA PRO A 238 -17.66 1.64 -14.31
C PRO A 238 -16.90 0.85 -15.38
N GLY A 239 -16.28 -0.27 -15.00
CA GLY A 239 -15.62 -1.18 -15.95
C GLY A 239 -14.12 -1.24 -15.83
N GLU A 240 -13.58 -0.98 -14.63
CA GLU A 240 -12.15 -1.20 -14.32
C GLU A 240 -11.78 -2.67 -14.46
N GLY A 241 -10.50 -2.92 -14.84
CA GLY A 241 -9.90 -4.24 -14.83
C GLY A 241 -9.55 -4.73 -13.42
N VAL A 242 -9.03 -5.95 -13.33
CA VAL A 242 -8.43 -6.43 -12.09
C VAL A 242 -7.14 -5.65 -11.82
N PHE A 243 -6.90 -5.31 -10.56
CA PHE A 243 -5.73 -4.55 -10.16
C PHE A 243 -4.58 -5.51 -9.80
N LEU A 244 -3.54 -5.55 -10.65
CA LEU A 244 -2.51 -6.59 -10.57
C LEU A 244 -1.76 -6.60 -9.23
N ALA A 245 -1.46 -5.44 -8.65
CA ALA A 245 -0.81 -5.36 -7.35
C ALA A 245 -1.61 -6.06 -6.24
N CYS A 246 -2.95 -5.94 -6.26
CA CYS A 246 -3.81 -6.63 -5.27
C CYS A 246 -3.70 -8.16 -5.35
N SER A 247 -3.54 -8.69 -6.55
CA SER A 247 -3.35 -10.13 -6.75
C SER A 247 -1.97 -10.59 -6.27
N PHE A 248 -0.92 -9.77 -6.40
CA PHE A 248 0.39 -10.05 -5.81
C PHE A 248 0.36 -9.95 -4.28
N TRP A 249 -0.36 -9.01 -3.67
CA TRP A 249 -0.56 -8.99 -2.22
C TRP A 249 -1.28 -10.24 -1.72
N LEU A 250 -2.22 -10.79 -2.51
CA LEU A 250 -2.83 -12.08 -2.16
C LEU A 250 -1.81 -13.21 -2.17
N VAL A 251 -0.85 -13.24 -3.10
CA VAL A 251 0.25 -14.22 -3.10
C VAL A 251 1.03 -14.15 -1.79
N GLU A 252 1.42 -12.96 -1.35
CA GLU A 252 2.14 -12.77 -0.08
C GLU A 252 1.34 -13.29 1.12
N VAL A 253 0.05 -12.93 1.19
CA VAL A 253 -0.83 -13.38 2.27
C VAL A 253 -1.00 -14.89 2.28
N LEU A 254 -1.17 -15.52 1.12
CA LEU A 254 -1.26 -16.98 1.01
C LEU A 254 0.05 -17.66 1.47
N ALA A 255 1.20 -17.10 1.10
CA ALA A 255 2.50 -17.57 1.59
C ALA A 255 2.58 -17.45 3.12
N MET A 256 2.26 -16.29 3.70
CA MET A 256 2.24 -16.05 5.15
C MET A 256 1.26 -16.99 5.90
N GLN A 257 0.17 -17.45 5.25
CA GLN A 257 -0.77 -18.42 5.79
C GLN A 257 -0.31 -19.88 5.62
N GLY A 258 0.87 -20.12 5.05
CA GLY A 258 1.41 -21.45 4.76
C GLY A 258 0.72 -22.17 3.59
N LYS A 259 -0.11 -21.48 2.80
CA LYS A 259 -0.79 -22.00 1.60
C LYS A 259 0.13 -21.93 0.38
N HIS A 260 1.31 -22.51 0.49
CA HIS A 260 2.43 -22.31 -0.44
C HIS A 260 2.11 -22.72 -1.89
N ASP A 261 1.47 -23.87 -2.08
CA ASP A 261 1.15 -24.36 -3.44
C ASP A 261 0.16 -23.42 -4.15
N GLU A 262 -0.81 -22.91 -3.39
CA GLU A 262 -1.80 -21.96 -3.92
C GLU A 262 -1.14 -20.59 -4.25
N ALA A 263 -0.25 -20.12 -3.37
CA ALA A 263 0.53 -18.90 -3.60
C ALA A 263 1.42 -19.02 -4.84
N CYS A 264 2.14 -20.13 -5.01
CA CYS A 264 2.95 -20.40 -6.19
C CYS A 264 2.11 -20.45 -7.48
N ALA A 265 0.98 -21.17 -7.45
CA ALA A 265 0.11 -21.27 -8.63
C ALA A 265 -0.45 -19.90 -9.06
N LEU A 266 -0.85 -19.05 -8.11
CA LEU A 266 -1.30 -17.71 -8.41
C LEU A 266 -0.14 -16.84 -8.94
N PHE A 267 1.04 -16.93 -8.33
CA PHE A 267 2.21 -16.18 -8.74
C PHE A 267 2.66 -16.53 -10.18
N GLU A 268 2.74 -17.82 -10.51
CA GLU A 268 3.08 -18.29 -11.87
C GLU A 268 2.05 -17.81 -12.90
N ARG A 269 0.77 -17.85 -12.54
CA ARG A 269 -0.28 -17.31 -13.40
C ARG A 269 -0.11 -15.81 -13.65
N LEU A 270 0.17 -15.04 -12.60
CA LEU A 270 0.42 -13.59 -12.72
C LEU A 270 1.63 -13.31 -13.60
N LEU A 271 2.74 -14.08 -13.45
CA LEU A 271 3.91 -13.95 -14.31
C LEU A 271 3.56 -14.15 -15.79
N GLY A 272 2.65 -15.07 -16.09
CA GLY A 272 2.18 -15.33 -17.44
C GLY A 272 1.38 -14.18 -18.09
N LEU A 273 0.99 -13.15 -17.34
CA LEU A 273 0.29 -11.96 -17.87
C LEU A 273 1.28 -10.89 -18.37
N GLY A 274 2.57 -10.97 -17.99
CA GLY A 274 3.60 -10.04 -18.45
C GLY A 274 3.75 -10.06 -19.97
N ASN A 275 4.19 -8.93 -20.53
CA ASN A 275 4.53 -8.89 -21.94
C ASN A 275 5.84 -9.66 -22.25
N ASP A 276 6.27 -9.65 -23.50
CA ASP A 276 7.47 -10.35 -24.00
C ASP A 276 8.80 -9.91 -23.35
N VAL A 277 8.82 -8.76 -22.67
CA VAL A 277 9.97 -8.26 -21.89
C VAL A 277 9.71 -8.24 -20.37
N GLY A 278 8.63 -8.89 -19.92
CA GLY A 278 8.30 -9.04 -18.49
C GLY A 278 7.74 -7.79 -17.82
N LEU A 279 7.15 -6.87 -18.56
CA LEU A 279 6.53 -5.67 -18.02
C LEU A 279 5.03 -5.85 -17.81
N PHE A 280 4.52 -5.17 -16.78
CA PHE A 280 3.12 -5.20 -16.35
C PHE A 280 2.51 -3.81 -16.32
N SER A 281 1.20 -3.76 -16.60
CA SER A 281 0.35 -2.59 -16.41
C SER A 281 -0.16 -2.48 -14.97
N GLU A 282 -0.93 -1.44 -14.73
CA GLU A 282 -1.69 -1.22 -13.51
C GLU A 282 -2.80 -2.24 -13.35
N GLU A 283 -3.59 -2.42 -14.40
CA GLU A 283 -4.76 -3.27 -14.46
C GLU A 283 -4.67 -4.28 -15.61
N TYR A 284 -5.51 -5.30 -15.53
CA TYR A 284 -5.67 -6.29 -16.58
C TYR A 284 -7.15 -6.62 -16.77
N ASP A 285 -7.59 -6.69 -18.02
CA ASP A 285 -8.92 -7.17 -18.40
C ASP A 285 -8.87 -8.67 -18.68
N PRO A 286 -9.34 -9.53 -17.75
CA PRO A 286 -9.26 -10.98 -17.93
C PRO A 286 -10.22 -11.51 -19.01
N ILE A 287 -11.23 -10.71 -19.41
CA ILE A 287 -12.18 -11.09 -20.45
C ILE A 287 -11.60 -10.79 -21.83
N ALA A 288 -11.05 -9.60 -22.01
CA ALA A 288 -10.42 -9.21 -23.27
C ALA A 288 -8.98 -9.73 -23.41
N GLY A 289 -8.36 -10.24 -22.35
CA GLY A 289 -7.00 -10.74 -22.34
C GLY A 289 -5.96 -9.65 -22.61
N ARG A 290 -6.13 -8.45 -22.06
CA ARG A 290 -5.26 -7.30 -22.33
C ARG A 290 -4.94 -6.48 -21.10
N MET A 291 -3.78 -5.83 -21.12
CA MET A 291 -3.38 -4.86 -20.13
C MET A 291 -4.17 -3.56 -20.25
N LEU A 292 -4.45 -2.91 -19.10
CA LEU A 292 -5.16 -1.65 -18.96
C LEU A 292 -4.41 -0.70 -18.02
N GLY A 293 -4.79 0.57 -18.06
CA GLY A 293 -4.22 1.61 -17.19
C GLY A 293 -2.79 1.99 -17.55
N ASN A 294 -2.06 2.50 -16.56
CA ASN A 294 -0.69 2.93 -16.75
C ASN A 294 0.26 1.75 -17.05
N PHE A 295 1.15 1.93 -18.02
CA PHE A 295 2.12 0.91 -18.46
C PHE A 295 3.48 1.52 -18.79
N PRO A 296 4.61 0.95 -18.28
CA PRO A 296 4.63 -0.03 -17.20
C PRO A 296 4.31 0.62 -15.84
N GLN A 297 3.71 -0.16 -14.91
CA GLN A 297 3.31 0.34 -13.61
C GLN A 297 4.27 -0.09 -12.50
N ALA A 298 4.88 0.88 -11.82
CA ALA A 298 5.87 0.63 -10.78
C ALA A 298 5.28 -0.11 -9.56
N LEU A 299 4.08 0.25 -9.11
CA LEU A 299 3.42 -0.41 -7.97
C LEU A 299 3.20 -1.90 -8.21
N THR A 300 2.78 -2.27 -9.43
CA THR A 300 2.61 -3.67 -9.82
C THR A 300 3.94 -4.44 -9.75
N HIS A 301 5.05 -3.84 -10.23
CA HIS A 301 6.37 -4.47 -10.19
C HIS A 301 6.92 -4.55 -8.77
N LEU A 302 6.64 -3.57 -7.90
CA LEU A 302 7.01 -3.64 -6.49
C LEU A 302 6.29 -4.81 -5.81
N ALA A 303 4.97 -4.92 -5.97
CA ALA A 303 4.19 -6.01 -5.41
C ALA A 303 4.64 -7.39 -5.95
N LEU A 304 5.01 -7.49 -7.24
CA LEU A 304 5.60 -8.71 -7.82
C LEU A 304 6.89 -9.09 -7.11
N VAL A 305 7.81 -8.13 -6.89
CA VAL A 305 9.10 -8.41 -6.24
C VAL A 305 8.90 -8.84 -4.79
N GLU A 306 8.01 -8.19 -4.03
CA GLU A 306 7.71 -8.56 -2.65
C GLU A 306 7.09 -9.96 -2.57
N ALA A 307 6.13 -10.29 -3.44
CA ALA A 307 5.54 -11.62 -3.53
C ALA A 307 6.60 -12.70 -3.85
N ALA A 308 7.53 -12.41 -4.76
CA ALA A 308 8.63 -13.34 -5.08
C ALA A 308 9.56 -13.55 -3.87
N LEU A 309 9.85 -12.50 -3.11
CA LEU A 309 10.67 -12.56 -1.89
C LEU A 309 9.96 -13.39 -0.81
N ALA A 310 8.66 -13.17 -0.58
CA ALA A 310 7.86 -13.92 0.37
C ALA A 310 7.87 -15.43 0.08
N LEU A 311 7.70 -15.81 -1.19
CA LEU A 311 7.77 -17.21 -1.62
C LEU A 311 9.16 -17.83 -1.45
N ARG A 312 10.23 -17.06 -1.64
CA ARG A 312 11.62 -17.51 -1.46
C ARG A 312 11.92 -17.77 0.02
N ASP A 313 11.56 -16.87 0.89
CA ASP A 313 11.90 -16.93 2.31
C ASP A 313 11.22 -18.09 3.01
N GLU A 314 9.98 -18.43 2.63
CA GLU A 314 9.30 -19.63 3.11
C GLU A 314 9.95 -20.94 2.64
N ARG A 315 10.43 -21.02 1.40
CA ARG A 315 11.19 -22.18 0.90
C ARG A 315 12.47 -22.39 1.70
N SER A 316 13.16 -21.31 2.05
CA SER A 316 14.39 -21.37 2.84
C SER A 316 14.13 -21.93 4.25
N MET A 317 13.02 -21.52 4.89
CA MET A 317 12.67 -22.02 6.22
C MET A 317 12.28 -23.51 6.23
N ARG A 318 11.62 -24.00 5.17
CA ARG A 318 11.28 -25.44 5.04
C ARG A 318 12.52 -26.30 4.75
N GLY A 319 13.49 -25.80 3.99
CA GLY A 319 14.72 -26.51 3.67
C GLY A 319 15.69 -26.69 4.86
N VAL A 320 15.51 -25.94 5.93
CA VAL A 320 16.30 -26.07 7.19
C VAL A 320 15.71 -27.11 8.15
N GLN A 321 14.46 -27.56 7.93
CA GLN A 321 13.77 -28.56 8.75
C GLN A 321 13.81 -29.99 8.18
N GLY A 322 14.46 -30.22 7.07
CA GLY A 322 14.72 -31.52 6.44
C GLY A 322 16.21 -31.87 6.44
#